data_b6aaedb0d1010148076f0e4ba6c7e254
#
_entry.id   b6aaedb0d1010148076f0e4ba6c7e254
#
_cell.length_a   1.000
_cell.length_b   1.000
_cell.length_c   1.000
_cell.angle_alpha   90.00
_cell.angle_beta   90.00
_cell.angle_gamma   90.00
#
_symmetry.space_group_name_H-M   'P 1'
#
loop_
_entity.id
_entity.type
_entity.pdbx_description
1 polymer ?
#
loop_
_entity_poly.entity_id
_entity_poly.type
_entity_poly.pdbx_seq_one_letter_code
_entity_poly.pdbx_strand_id
1 'polypeptide(L)'
;MKNIIFDMDLTLVDTTCLEEARHSRNWNLAYSLIPQTTMYPEMDEVLGIIRKHQIKMAIVSTSPRPYIERLVSHYSIPTQYIVSYHDAKPIKPHPAPMLKALEM
;
A
#
# COMPACT_ATOMS: atom_id res chain seq x y z
N MET A 1 19.65 -9.72 6.28
CA MET A 1 18.77 -9.02 5.34
C MET A 1 17.67 -8.29 6.09
N LYS A 2 17.38 -7.08 5.68
CA LYS A 2 16.36 -6.28 6.34
C LYS A 2 15.06 -6.32 5.54
N ASN A 3 13.95 -6.33 6.29
CA ASN A 3 12.62 -6.25 5.72
C ASN A 3 11.93 -5.02 6.27
N ILE A 4 11.07 -4.41 5.45
CA ILE A 4 10.33 -3.23 5.88
C ILE A 4 8.86 -3.40 5.48
N ILE A 5 7.96 -2.98 6.36
CA ILE A 5 6.53 -3.11 6.17
C ILE A 5 5.90 -1.72 6.21
N PHE A 6 5.11 -1.40 5.19
CA PHE A 6 4.42 -0.11 5.09
C PHE A 6 2.91 -0.30 4.99
N ASP A 7 2.19 0.67 5.53
CA ASP A 7 0.80 0.89 5.15
C ASP A 7 0.78 1.66 3.82
N MET A 8 -0.30 1.56 3.06
CA MET A 8 -0.40 2.27 1.78
C MET A 8 -1.01 3.66 1.95
N ASP A 9 -2.28 3.72 2.38
CA ASP A 9 -3.03 4.96 2.39
C ASP A 9 -2.53 5.89 3.48
N LEU A 10 -2.25 7.15 3.11
CA LEU A 10 -1.79 8.20 4.02
C LEU A 10 -0.45 7.88 4.70
N THR A 11 0.29 6.92 4.16
CA THR A 11 1.65 6.59 4.60
C THR A 11 2.62 6.66 3.43
N LEU A 12 2.41 5.84 2.40
CA LEU A 12 3.21 5.91 1.17
C LEU A 12 2.68 6.98 0.23
N VAL A 13 1.36 7.04 0.09
CA VAL A 13 0.68 7.90 -0.87
C VAL A 13 -0.40 8.70 -0.16
N ASP A 14 -0.48 9.99 -0.49
CA ASP A 14 -1.57 10.83 -0.02
C ASP A 14 -2.81 10.51 -0.88
N THR A 15 -3.67 9.67 -0.35
CA THR A 15 -4.91 9.25 -1.00
C THR A 15 -6.13 9.97 -0.47
N THR A 16 -5.96 11.17 0.11
CA THR A 16 -7.07 11.94 0.66
C THR A 16 -8.17 12.18 -0.37
N CYS A 17 -7.81 12.45 -1.62
CA CYS A 17 -8.81 12.67 -2.68
C CYS A 17 -9.61 11.41 -3.04
N LEU A 18 -9.20 10.24 -2.58
CA LEU A 18 -9.91 8.98 -2.82
C LEU A 18 -10.78 8.57 -1.63
N GLU A 19 -10.70 9.28 -0.52
CA GLU A 19 -11.28 8.83 0.74
C GLU A 19 -12.78 8.57 0.63
N GLU A 20 -13.52 9.49 0.01
CA GLU A 20 -14.96 9.33 -0.15
C GLU A 20 -15.31 8.12 -1.03
N ALA A 21 -14.62 7.95 -2.13
CA ALA A 21 -14.84 6.82 -3.02
C ALA A 21 -14.52 5.48 -2.33
N ARG A 22 -13.47 5.46 -1.52
CA ARG A 22 -13.10 4.25 -0.75
C ARG A 22 -14.14 3.92 0.30
N HIS A 23 -14.63 4.92 1.05
CA HIS A 23 -15.64 4.71 2.08
C HIS A 23 -16.95 4.21 1.50
N SER A 24 -17.35 4.70 0.34
CA SER A 24 -18.55 4.27 -0.35
C SER A 24 -18.34 3.00 -1.17
N ARG A 25 -17.11 2.48 -1.20
CA ARG A 25 -16.70 1.32 -1.99
C ARG A 25 -16.96 1.48 -3.48
N ASN A 26 -16.90 2.72 -3.97
CA ASN A 26 -16.98 3.01 -5.39
C ASN A 26 -15.57 2.89 -5.99
N TRP A 27 -15.15 1.66 -6.22
CA TRP A 27 -13.77 1.39 -6.64
C TRP A 27 -13.46 1.89 -8.03
N ASN A 28 -14.44 1.89 -8.94
CA ASN A 28 -14.22 2.45 -10.28
C ASN A 28 -13.88 3.95 -10.20
N LEU A 29 -14.58 4.69 -9.34
CA LEU A 29 -14.27 6.09 -9.14
C LEU A 29 -12.89 6.26 -8.48
N ALA A 30 -12.59 5.46 -7.47
CA ALA A 30 -11.30 5.51 -6.81
C ALA A 30 -10.18 5.28 -7.82
N TYR A 31 -10.30 4.28 -8.70
CA TYR A 31 -9.30 4.00 -9.71
C TYR A 31 -9.10 5.18 -10.65
N SER A 32 -10.18 5.83 -11.06
CA SER A 32 -10.10 6.98 -11.98
C SER A 32 -9.40 8.18 -11.35
N LEU A 33 -9.40 8.28 -10.03
CA LEU A 33 -8.80 9.39 -9.31
C LEU A 33 -7.35 9.15 -8.89
N ILE A 34 -6.82 7.94 -9.10
CA ILE A 34 -5.43 7.63 -8.74
C ILE A 34 -4.42 8.64 -9.30
N PRO A 35 -4.54 9.10 -10.56
CA PRO A 35 -3.60 10.10 -11.08
C PRO A 35 -3.62 11.43 -10.34
N GLN A 36 -4.65 11.69 -9.53
CA GLN A 36 -4.74 12.91 -8.73
C GLN A 36 -4.12 12.76 -7.34
N THR A 37 -3.69 11.54 -6.97
CA THR A 37 -2.97 11.31 -5.72
C THR A 37 -1.51 11.76 -5.85
N THR A 38 -0.83 11.91 -4.71
CA THR A 38 0.59 12.24 -4.71
C THR A 38 1.31 11.35 -3.70
N MET A 39 2.52 10.92 -4.04
CA MET A 39 3.38 10.24 -3.08
C MET A 39 4.00 11.29 -2.17
N TYR A 40 4.10 10.98 -0.87
CA TYR A 40 4.78 11.89 0.05
C TYR A 40 6.26 12.02 -0.38
N PRO A 41 6.81 13.25 -0.39
CA PRO A 41 8.19 13.45 -0.89
C PRO A 41 9.22 12.60 -0.16
N GLU A 42 9.09 12.43 1.14
CA GLU A 42 10.01 11.62 1.94
C GLU A 42 9.97 10.16 1.54
N MET A 43 8.82 9.67 1.08
CA MET A 43 8.66 8.29 0.66
C MET A 43 9.38 8.00 -0.64
N ASP A 44 9.46 8.97 -1.54
CA ASP A 44 10.21 8.80 -2.78
C ASP A 44 11.69 8.52 -2.49
N GLU A 45 12.28 9.25 -1.54
CA GLU A 45 13.65 9.00 -1.10
C GLU A 45 13.79 7.62 -0.44
N VAL A 46 12.85 7.26 0.43
CA VAL A 46 12.89 5.97 1.13
C VAL A 46 12.80 4.82 0.13
N LEU A 47 11.92 4.92 -0.86
CA LEU A 47 11.79 3.89 -1.88
C LEU A 47 13.06 3.79 -2.75
N GLY A 48 13.74 4.91 -2.99
CA GLY A 48 15.02 4.91 -3.67
C GLY A 48 16.07 4.12 -2.91
N ILE A 49 16.13 4.29 -1.60
CA ILE A 49 17.02 3.55 -0.73
C ILE A 49 16.69 2.05 -0.75
N ILE A 50 15.41 1.72 -0.69
CA ILE A 50 14.94 0.33 -0.74
C ILE A 50 15.40 -0.35 -2.04
N ARG A 51 15.25 0.34 -3.18
CA ARG A 51 15.70 -0.18 -4.47
C ARG A 51 17.22 -0.38 -4.51
N LYS A 52 17.96 0.63 -4.05
CA LYS A 52 19.40 0.62 -4.10
C LYS A 52 20.00 -0.52 -3.27
N HIS A 53 19.46 -0.78 -2.10
CA HIS A 53 19.98 -1.78 -1.17
C HIS A 53 19.23 -3.10 -1.23
N GLN A 54 18.30 -3.25 -2.17
CA GLN A 54 17.52 -4.48 -2.37
C GLN A 54 16.86 -4.97 -1.09
N ILE A 55 16.29 -4.03 -0.33
CA ILE A 55 15.58 -4.34 0.90
C ILE A 55 14.22 -4.96 0.52
N LYS A 56 13.82 -6.02 1.21
CA LYS A 56 12.49 -6.61 1.01
C LYS A 56 11.43 -5.68 1.59
N MET A 57 10.41 -5.40 0.80
CA MET A 57 9.34 -4.50 1.17
C MET A 57 8.00 -5.21 1.09
N ALA A 58 7.15 -4.99 2.08
CA ALA A 58 5.78 -5.47 2.09
C ALA A 58 4.83 -4.32 2.34
N ILE A 59 3.64 -4.41 1.77
CA ILE A 59 2.56 -3.46 2.01
C ILE A 59 1.43 -4.21 2.71
N VAL A 60 0.95 -3.64 3.82
CA VAL A 60 -0.20 -4.16 4.56
C VAL A 60 -1.30 -3.12 4.50
N SER A 61 -2.47 -3.50 4.01
CA SER A 61 -3.57 -2.55 3.81
C SER A 61 -4.91 -3.21 4.05
N THR A 62 -5.87 -2.42 4.54
CA THR A 62 -7.26 -2.86 4.67
C THR A 62 -8.04 -2.71 3.36
N SER A 63 -7.44 -2.12 2.34
CA SER A 63 -8.08 -1.96 1.04
C SER A 63 -7.97 -3.24 0.20
N PRO A 64 -8.84 -3.42 -0.81
CA PRO A 64 -8.77 -4.59 -1.68
C PRO A 64 -7.46 -4.65 -2.47
N ARG A 65 -7.00 -5.87 -2.78
CA ARG A 65 -5.77 -6.08 -3.53
C ARG A 65 -5.74 -5.35 -4.88
N PRO A 66 -6.79 -5.37 -5.71
CA PRO A 66 -6.73 -4.66 -7.00
C PRO A 66 -6.44 -3.17 -6.85
N TYR A 67 -6.99 -2.53 -5.81
CA TYR A 67 -6.72 -1.13 -5.52
C TYR A 67 -5.24 -0.91 -5.18
N ILE A 68 -4.69 -1.75 -4.29
CA ILE A 68 -3.29 -1.64 -3.89
C ILE A 68 -2.37 -1.88 -5.09
N GLU A 69 -2.68 -2.88 -5.92
CA GLU A 69 -1.88 -3.18 -7.11
C GLU A 69 -1.86 -2.03 -8.11
N ARG A 70 -2.98 -1.31 -8.25
CA ARG A 70 -3.03 -0.14 -9.13
C ARG A 70 -2.15 0.99 -8.64
N LEU A 71 -2.14 1.24 -7.33
CA LEU A 71 -1.25 2.26 -6.74
C LEU A 71 0.21 1.85 -6.87
N VAL A 72 0.53 0.58 -6.61
CA VAL A 72 1.88 0.04 -6.76
C VAL A 72 2.36 0.23 -8.19
N SER A 73 1.53 -0.08 -9.17
CA SER A 73 1.87 0.07 -10.58
C SER A 73 2.04 1.54 -10.96
N HIS A 74 1.12 2.40 -10.51
CA HIS A 74 1.15 3.82 -10.85
C HIS A 74 2.44 4.51 -10.37
N TYR A 75 2.90 4.16 -9.18
CA TYR A 75 4.08 4.77 -8.57
C TYR A 75 5.34 3.91 -8.70
N SER A 76 5.27 2.76 -9.35
CA SER A 76 6.41 1.84 -9.48
C SER A 76 7.02 1.49 -8.12
N ILE A 77 6.18 1.17 -7.15
CA ILE A 77 6.62 0.86 -5.79
C ILE A 77 7.34 -0.49 -5.77
N PRO A 78 8.56 -0.58 -5.21
CA PRO A 78 9.38 -1.81 -5.28
C PRO A 78 8.97 -2.84 -4.22
N THR A 79 7.68 -3.15 -4.12
CA THR A 79 7.19 -4.14 -3.17
C THR A 79 7.16 -5.53 -3.79
N GLN A 80 7.53 -6.56 -3.02
CA GLN A 80 7.41 -7.95 -3.42
C GLN A 80 6.17 -8.61 -2.83
N TYR A 81 5.62 -8.03 -1.76
CA TYR A 81 4.54 -8.67 -1.02
C TYR A 81 3.44 -7.66 -0.71
N ILE A 82 2.20 -8.09 -0.90
CA ILE A 82 1.01 -7.29 -0.57
C ILE A 82 0.10 -8.15 0.29
N VAL A 83 -0.24 -7.65 1.48
CA VAL A 83 -1.25 -8.25 2.34
C VAL A 83 -2.44 -7.29 2.35
N SER A 84 -3.50 -7.67 1.66
CA SER A 84 -4.67 -6.83 1.46
C SER A 84 -5.84 -7.28 2.34
N TYR A 85 -6.97 -6.59 2.19
CA TYR A 85 -8.20 -6.89 2.92
C TYR A 85 -8.58 -8.38 2.87
N HIS A 86 -8.37 -9.04 1.73
CA HIS A 86 -8.78 -10.42 1.53
C HIS A 86 -7.74 -11.45 1.97
N ASP A 87 -6.52 -11.03 2.28
CA ASP A 87 -5.41 -11.95 2.57
C ASP A 87 -5.29 -12.31 4.04
N ALA A 88 -5.78 -11.45 4.93
CA ALA A 88 -5.68 -11.68 6.37
C ALA A 88 -6.94 -11.19 7.06
N LYS A 89 -7.52 -12.03 7.90
CA LYS A 89 -8.69 -11.68 8.70
C LYS A 89 -8.48 -12.20 10.12
N PRO A 90 -8.92 -11.46 11.13
CA PRO A 90 -9.54 -10.12 11.02
C PRO A 90 -8.55 -9.07 10.53
N ILE A 91 -9.11 -7.97 9.98
CA ILE A 91 -8.31 -6.89 9.43
C ILE A 91 -7.84 -5.93 10.54
N LYS A 92 -7.00 -4.96 10.16
CA LYS A 92 -6.52 -3.94 11.12
C LYS A 92 -7.69 -3.32 11.90
N PRO A 93 -7.47 -2.94 13.17
CA PRO A 93 -6.21 -2.89 13.92
C PRO A 93 -5.72 -4.22 14.49
N HIS A 94 -6.35 -5.33 14.15
CA HIS A 94 -5.94 -6.63 14.63
C HIS A 94 -4.55 -6.99 14.10
N PRO A 95 -3.70 -7.73 14.86
CA PRO A 95 -2.34 -8.08 14.44
C PRO A 95 -2.25 -9.09 13.28
N ALA A 96 -3.35 -9.74 12.88
CA ALA A 96 -3.31 -10.77 11.85
C ALA A 96 -2.68 -10.33 10.53
N PRO A 97 -2.99 -9.13 9.98
CA PRO A 97 -2.34 -8.70 8.73
C PRO A 97 -0.83 -8.51 8.88
N MET A 98 -0.39 -7.98 10.03
CA MET A 98 1.03 -7.78 10.30
C MET A 98 1.75 -9.12 10.46
N LEU A 99 1.13 -10.05 11.16
CA LEU A 99 1.69 -11.40 11.33
C LEU A 99 1.79 -12.11 9.98
N LYS A 100 0.79 -11.95 9.12
CA LYS A 100 0.80 -12.52 7.77
C LYS A 100 1.98 -11.97 6.96
N ALA A 101 2.23 -10.66 7.06
CA ALA A 101 3.34 -10.03 6.36
C ALA A 101 4.69 -10.56 6.85
N LEU A 102 4.82 -10.84 8.14
CA LEU A 102 6.07 -11.33 8.71
C LEU A 102 6.39 -12.77 8.32
N GLU A 103 5.41 -13.52 7.84
CA GLU A 103 5.61 -14.89 7.36
C GLU A 103 6.24 -14.97 5.98
N MET A 104 6.32 -13.86 5.29
CA MET A 104 6.84 -13.81 3.92
C MET A 104 8.35 -13.94 3.83
#